data_aebbfebbe4ea79f7a35f20a4bfb15bf9
#
_entry.id   aebbfebbe4ea79f7a35f20a4bfb15bf9
#
_cell.length_a   1.000
_cell.length_b   1.000
_cell.length_c   1.000
_cell.angle_alpha   90.00
_cell.angle_beta   90.00
_cell.angle_gamma   90.00
#
_symmetry.space_group_name_H-M   'P 1'
#
loop_
_entity.id
_entity.type
_entity.pdbx_description
1 polymer ?
#
loop_
_entity_poly.entity_id
_entity_poly.type
_entity_poly.pdbx_seq_one_letter_code
_entity_poly.pdbx_strand_id
1 'polypeptide(L)' 'EGFIHCATRAQIPGVIQRHLQGRTDLVRLTLDATRLEPRLRYEWSEASHDDYPHVYGPIPMNAVISVELFEPTAAEYGG' A
#
# COMPACT_ATOMS: atom_id res chain seq x y z
N GLU A 1 11.22 3.58 10.64
CA GLU A 1 11.13 4.76 9.80
C GLU A 1 10.06 5.69 10.32
N GLY A 2 10.09 6.94 9.93
CA GLY A 2 9.14 7.93 10.42
C GLY A 2 7.79 7.93 9.70
N PHE A 3 7.49 6.94 8.87
CA PHE A 3 6.26 6.91 8.09
C PHE A 3 5.83 5.48 7.76
N ILE A 4 4.55 5.36 7.37
CA ILE A 4 3.95 4.08 6.95
C ILE A 4 3.92 4.04 5.43
N HIS A 5 4.49 2.99 4.84
CA HIS A 5 4.46 2.77 3.41
C HIS A 5 3.07 2.33 2.96
N CYS A 6 2.57 2.95 1.90
CA CYS A 6 1.31 2.57 1.28
C CYS A 6 1.50 2.43 -0.23
N ALA A 7 0.43 2.09 -0.94
CA ALA A 7 0.43 1.99 -2.39
C ALA A 7 -0.96 2.33 -2.92
N THR A 8 -1.00 2.89 -4.11
CA THR A 8 -2.27 3.05 -4.81
C THR A 8 -2.70 1.70 -5.40
N ARG A 9 -3.96 1.59 -5.79
CA ARG A 9 -4.47 0.37 -6.41
C ARG A 9 -3.62 -0.05 -7.61
N ALA A 10 -3.23 0.91 -8.43
CA ALA A 10 -2.43 0.62 -9.62
C ALA A 10 -1.03 0.11 -9.29
N GLN A 11 -0.51 0.44 -8.12
CA GLN A 11 0.84 0.06 -7.70
C GLN A 11 0.90 -1.31 -7.02
N ILE A 12 -0.24 -1.85 -6.58
CA ILE A 12 -0.27 -3.09 -5.80
C ILE A 12 0.40 -4.27 -6.50
N PRO A 13 0.12 -4.56 -7.79
CA PRO A 13 0.78 -5.69 -8.45
C PRO A 13 2.30 -5.61 -8.42
N GLY A 14 2.85 -4.43 -8.65
CA GLY A 14 4.30 -4.24 -8.62
C GLY A 14 4.89 -4.42 -7.23
N VAL A 15 4.19 -3.96 -6.20
CA VAL A 15 4.62 -4.14 -4.81
C VAL A 15 4.64 -5.63 -4.44
N ILE A 16 3.60 -6.37 -4.85
CA ILE A 16 3.52 -7.79 -4.58
C ILE A 16 4.68 -8.53 -5.24
N GLN A 17 4.96 -8.22 -6.51
CA GLN A 17 6.05 -8.85 -7.24
C GLN A 17 7.41 -8.59 -6.60
N ARG A 18 7.65 -7.36 -6.16
CA ARG A 18 8.95 -6.97 -5.63
C ARG A 18 9.18 -7.38 -4.18
N HIS A 19 8.14 -7.39 -3.36
CA HIS A 19 8.30 -7.48 -1.92
C HIS A 19 7.50 -8.58 -1.24
N LEU A 20 6.42 -9.06 -1.84
CA LEU A 20 5.47 -9.94 -1.17
C LEU A 20 5.25 -11.26 -1.91
N GLN A 21 6.05 -11.55 -2.91
CA GLN A 21 5.88 -12.75 -3.72
C GLN A 21 5.95 -14.01 -2.85
N GLY A 22 5.00 -14.91 -3.06
CA GLY A 22 4.93 -16.15 -2.31
C GLY A 22 4.24 -16.05 -0.95
N ARG A 23 3.89 -14.86 -0.50
CA ARG A 23 3.18 -14.69 0.77
C ARG A 23 1.72 -15.08 0.61
N THR A 24 1.18 -15.75 1.63
CA THR A 24 -0.23 -16.18 1.64
C THR A 24 -0.98 -15.64 2.85
N ASP A 25 -0.32 -14.89 3.69
CA ASP A 25 -0.86 -14.38 4.96
C ASP A 25 -1.09 -12.87 4.91
N LEU A 26 -1.49 -12.37 3.75
CA LEU A 26 -1.62 -10.93 3.54
C LEU A 26 -3.01 -10.43 3.92
N VAL A 27 -3.04 -9.22 4.46
CA VAL A 27 -4.27 -8.48 4.73
C VAL A 27 -4.20 -7.17 3.96
N ARG A 28 -5.27 -6.88 3.22
CA ARG A 28 -5.37 -5.61 2.51
C ARG A 28 -6.20 -4.64 3.32
N LEU A 29 -5.58 -3.51 3.64
CA LEU A 29 -6.22 -2.42 4.34
C LEU A 29 -6.48 -1.30 3.33
N THR A 30 -7.74 -1.02 3.07
CA THR A 30 -8.13 0.06 2.15
C THR A 30 -8.38 1.33 2.95
N LEU A 31 -7.72 2.41 2.55
CA LEU A 31 -7.74 3.67 3.29
C LEU A 31 -8.35 4.79 2.44
N ASP A 32 -9.03 5.70 3.12
CA ASP A 32 -9.56 6.92 2.51
C ASP A 32 -8.49 8.01 2.58
N ALA A 33 -7.90 8.34 1.43
CA ALA A 33 -6.82 9.31 1.35
C ALA A 33 -7.22 10.69 1.90
N THR A 34 -8.47 11.08 1.72
CA THR A 34 -8.92 12.40 2.20
C THR A 34 -8.92 12.49 3.72
N ARG A 35 -9.03 11.36 4.40
CA ARG A 35 -9.02 11.32 5.86
C ARG A 35 -7.63 11.13 6.45
N LEU A 36 -6.62 10.98 5.59
CA LEU A 36 -5.23 10.86 6.01
C LEU A 36 -4.50 12.20 5.99
N GLU A 37 -5.04 13.20 5.32
CA GLU A 37 -4.43 14.51 5.25
C GLU A 37 -4.45 15.20 6.61
N PRO A 38 -3.41 15.99 6.91
CA PRO A 38 -2.24 16.36 6.09
C PRO A 38 -1.07 15.40 6.18
N ARG A 39 -1.24 14.22 6.78
CA ARG A 39 -0.16 13.27 7.03
C ARG A 39 0.28 12.50 5.79
N LEU A 40 -0.53 12.52 4.72
CA LEU A 40 -0.28 11.76 3.50
C LEU A 40 0.62 12.55 2.57
N ARG A 41 1.71 11.91 2.13
CA ARG A 41 2.65 12.50 1.16
C ARG A 41 2.97 11.49 0.09
N TYR A 42 3.01 11.93 -1.16
CA TYR A 42 3.43 11.08 -2.27
C TYR A 42 4.91 11.37 -2.53
N GLU A 43 5.74 10.35 -2.35
CA GLU A 43 7.18 10.52 -2.40
C GLU A 43 7.81 9.58 -3.41
N TRP A 44 8.83 10.07 -4.11
CA TRP A 44 9.49 9.34 -5.18
C TRP A 44 10.26 8.13 -4.66
N SER A 45 10.10 7.00 -5.38
CA SER A 45 10.86 5.79 -5.15
C SER A 45 11.78 5.55 -6.35
N GLU A 46 13.06 5.64 -6.14
CA GLU A 46 14.03 5.44 -7.21
C GLU A 46 13.98 4.03 -7.75
N ALA A 47 13.79 3.05 -6.87
CA ALA A 47 13.75 1.64 -7.27
C ALA A 47 12.56 1.32 -8.18
N SER A 48 11.45 2.02 -8.02
CA SER A 48 10.21 1.74 -8.76
C SER A 48 9.89 2.80 -9.80
N HIS A 49 10.62 3.90 -9.84
CA HIS A 49 10.39 5.04 -10.72
C HIS A 49 8.94 5.53 -10.63
N ASP A 50 8.44 5.71 -9.41
CA ASP A 50 7.07 6.15 -9.18
C ASP A 50 6.96 6.81 -7.83
N ASP A 51 5.89 7.60 -7.65
CA ASP A 51 5.58 8.21 -6.37
C ASP A 51 4.67 7.30 -5.57
N TYR A 52 5.07 6.99 -4.33
CA TYR A 52 4.27 6.15 -3.45
C TYR A 52 3.71 6.98 -2.30
N PRO A 53 2.48 6.69 -1.87
CA PRO A 53 1.91 7.37 -0.71
C PRO A 53 2.59 6.89 0.57
N HIS A 54 2.99 7.84 1.39
CA HIS A 54 3.55 7.58 2.72
C HIS A 54 2.74 8.35 3.75
N VAL A 55 2.38 7.69 4.84
CA VAL A 55 1.60 8.31 5.91
C VAL A 55 2.52 8.63 7.09
N TYR A 56 2.61 9.90 7.42
CA TYR A 56 3.45 10.39 8.51
C TYR A 56 2.63 10.54 9.78
N GLY A 57 2.53 9.46 10.52
CA GLY A 57 1.80 9.39 11.78
C GLY A 57 0.84 8.22 11.84
N PRO A 58 0.11 8.07 12.94
CA PRO A 58 -0.85 6.98 13.09
C PRO A 58 -1.99 7.11 12.08
N ILE A 59 -2.49 5.97 11.60
CA ILE A 59 -3.66 5.93 10.72
C ILE A 59 -4.90 6.00 11.61
N PRO A 60 -5.74 7.05 11.47
CA PRO A 60 -6.96 7.13 12.26
C PRO A 60 -7.95 6.05 11.82
N MET A 61 -8.70 5.50 12.76
CA MET A 61 -9.66 4.44 12.48
C MET A 61 -10.70 4.85 11.45
N ASN A 62 -11.11 6.12 11.46
CA ASN A 62 -12.11 6.60 10.51
C ASN A 62 -11.57 6.73 9.08
N ALA A 63 -10.28 6.53 8.87
CA ALA A 63 -9.71 6.49 7.53
C ALA A 63 -9.73 5.07 6.94
N VAL A 64 -10.04 4.06 7.74
CA VAL A 64 -10.07 2.67 7.29
C VAL A 64 -11.42 2.38 6.66
N ILE A 65 -11.41 2.09 5.36
CA ILE A 65 -12.62 1.74 4.61
C ILE A 65 -12.94 0.26 4.76
N SER A 66 -11.93 -0.60 4.59
CA SER A 66 -12.13 -2.04 4.70
C SER A 66 -10.84 -2.75 5.08
N VAL A 67 -11.01 -3.94 5.66
CA VAL A 67 -9.92 -4.84 6.03
C VAL A 67 -10.29 -6.20 5.45
N GLU A 68 -9.45 -6.75 4.59
CA GLU A 68 -9.76 -8.00 3.90
C GLU A 68 -8.54 -8.92 3.88
N LEU A 69 -8.80 -10.23 3.97
CA LEU A 69 -7.77 -11.19 3.60
C LEU A 69 -7.49 -11.01 2.11
N PHE A 70 -6.21 -10.99 1.76
CA PHE A 70 -5.80 -10.71 0.41
C PHE A 70 -4.95 -11.85 -0.13
N GLU A 71 -5.46 -12.52 -1.17
CA GLU A 71 -4.73 -13.57 -1.88
C GLU A 71 -4.46 -13.08 -3.31
N PRO A 72 -3.22 -12.66 -3.60
CA PRO A 72 -2.89 -12.17 -4.94
C PRO A 72 -3.11 -13.25 -5.99
N THR A 73 -3.57 -12.83 -7.16
CA THR A 73 -3.72 -13.74 -8.30
C THR A 73 -2.35 -14.07 -8.90
N ALA A 74 -2.31 -15.09 -9.76
CA ALA A 74 -1.09 -15.45 -10.45
C ALA A 74 -0.51 -14.25 -11.23
N ALA A 75 -1.37 -13.44 -11.85
CA ALA A 75 -0.93 -12.25 -12.57
C ALA A 75 -0.26 -11.24 -11.64
N GLU A 76 -0.79 -11.09 -10.42
CA GLU A 76 -0.21 -10.16 -9.44
C GLU A 76 1.11 -10.66 -8.89
N TYR A 77 1.34 -11.99 -8.88
CA TYR A 77 2.64 -12.54 -8.54
C TYR A 77 3.62 -12.50 -9.70
N GLY A 78 3.21 -12.08 -10.88
CA GLY A 78 4.07 -12.00 -12.05
C GLY A 78 4.33 -13.33 -12.71
N GLY A 79 3.53 -14.33 -12.37
CA GLY A 79 3.69 -15.69 -12.89
C GLY A 79 2.91 -15.95 -14.15
#